data_a5546892f56b14e51a409921f3fde809
#
_entry.id   a5546892f56b14e51a409921f3fde809
#
_cell.length_a   1.000
_cell.length_b   1.000
_cell.length_c   1.000
_cell.angle_alpha   90.00
_cell.angle_beta   90.00
_cell.angle_gamma   90.00
#
_symmetry.space_group_name_H-M   'P 1'
#
loop_
_entity.id
_entity.type
_entity.pdbx_description
1 polymer ?
#
loop_
_entity_poly.entity_id
_entity_poly.type
_entity_poly.pdbx_seq_one_letter_code
_entity_poly.pdbx_strand_id
1 'polypeptide(L)'
;VTSVFIRNFTFAALPANGLNGQPPFHGLLAKCDFEVNEYRDELFAAYGIPFPGSLNKAVIKRRAEYLAGRFVARQVLNLLDIRDYPLATGMDRAPQWPTNLIGSISHNNQRALCAAQMIEPRGVESSTLHGIGLDIESHIAEEKAQEIWSGIISDEEYSLLQQGPLPFNQALTLVFSAKESLFKAVYPQSGRYFDFIEARLLSYSLVSGNFELQLLRHLNDEFPAGRCFSG
;
A
#
# COMPACT_ATOMS: atom_id res chain seq x y z
N VAL A 1 15.61 7.93 -26.27
CA VAL A 1 16.06 8.71 -25.12
C VAL A 1 15.60 7.96 -23.89
N THR A 2 16.52 7.28 -23.21
CA THR A 2 16.24 6.60 -21.95
C THR A 2 15.90 7.69 -20.94
N SER A 3 14.62 7.83 -20.59
CA SER A 3 14.19 8.76 -19.55
C SER A 3 14.87 8.37 -18.24
N VAL A 4 15.55 9.33 -17.64
CA VAL A 4 16.19 9.17 -16.32
C VAL A 4 15.16 9.19 -15.18
N PHE A 5 13.87 9.38 -15.52
CA PHE A 5 12.78 9.49 -14.55
C PHE A 5 12.60 8.21 -13.70
N ILE A 6 12.55 7.03 -14.33
CA ILE A 6 12.49 5.74 -13.61
C ILE A 6 13.90 5.15 -13.50
N ARG A 7 14.28 4.74 -12.31
CA ARG A 7 15.55 4.11 -11.98
C ARG A 7 15.33 2.85 -11.14
N ASN A 8 16.32 1.97 -11.10
CA ASN A 8 16.40 0.83 -10.20
C ASN A 8 15.11 -0.01 -10.17
N PHE A 9 14.44 -0.16 -11.33
CA PHE A 9 13.29 -1.02 -11.43
C PHE A 9 13.68 -2.47 -11.19
N THR A 10 12.97 -3.15 -10.27
CA THR A 10 13.18 -4.58 -9.95
C THR A 10 11.87 -5.24 -9.58
N PHE A 11 11.76 -6.54 -9.88
CA PHE A 11 10.82 -7.42 -9.20
C PHE A 11 11.47 -7.93 -7.92
N ALA A 12 10.70 -8.05 -6.84
CA ALA A 12 11.13 -8.64 -5.59
C ALA A 12 10.30 -9.89 -5.32
N ALA A 13 10.97 -10.97 -4.92
CA ALA A 13 10.28 -12.12 -4.37
C ALA A 13 9.92 -11.80 -2.90
N LEU A 14 8.67 -11.98 -2.53
CA LEU A 14 8.29 -12.03 -1.12
C LEU A 14 8.55 -13.45 -0.59
N PRO A 15 8.85 -13.62 0.72
CA PRO A 15 9.05 -14.94 1.29
C PRO A 15 7.83 -15.83 1.00
N ALA A 16 8.07 -17.02 0.47
CA ALA A 16 7.02 -17.99 0.14
C ALA A 16 6.29 -18.53 1.38
N ASN A 17 6.83 -18.29 2.57
CA ASN A 17 6.24 -18.73 3.82
C ASN A 17 5.29 -17.64 4.32
N GLY A 18 4.00 -17.95 4.36
CA GLY A 18 3.00 -17.07 4.97
C GLY A 18 3.44 -16.68 6.39
N LEU A 19 3.20 -15.43 6.76
CA LEU A 19 3.50 -14.92 8.09
C LEU A 19 2.42 -15.43 9.05
N ASN A 20 2.81 -16.02 10.19
CA ASN A 20 1.93 -16.35 11.32
C ASN A 20 0.62 -17.10 10.97
N GLY A 21 0.70 -18.12 10.08
CA GLY A 21 -0.47 -18.91 9.69
C GLY A 21 -1.36 -18.27 8.62
N GLN A 22 -0.98 -17.12 8.10
CA GLN A 22 -1.60 -16.54 6.90
C GLN A 22 -1.18 -17.33 5.66
N PRO A 23 -2.05 -17.44 4.65
CA PRO A 23 -1.67 -18.07 3.39
C PRO A 23 -0.48 -17.32 2.77
N PRO A 24 0.45 -18.04 2.13
CA PRO A 24 1.60 -17.41 1.48
C PRO A 24 1.13 -16.44 0.38
N PHE A 25 1.83 -15.32 0.25
CA PHE A 25 1.62 -14.43 -0.88
C PHE A 25 2.25 -15.03 -2.14
N HIS A 26 1.43 -15.42 -3.10
CA HIS A 26 1.85 -15.97 -4.38
C HIS A 26 1.87 -14.95 -5.52
N GLY A 27 1.83 -13.68 -5.17
CA GLY A 27 1.81 -12.59 -6.13
C GLY A 27 3.18 -12.07 -6.51
N LEU A 28 3.15 -11.01 -7.28
CA LEU A 28 4.33 -10.28 -7.72
C LEU A 28 4.46 -8.97 -6.94
N LEU A 29 5.66 -8.66 -6.51
CA LEU A 29 6.04 -7.36 -5.98
C LEU A 29 7.04 -6.71 -6.93
N ALA A 30 6.78 -5.49 -7.35
CA ALA A 30 7.72 -4.66 -8.10
C ALA A 30 7.97 -3.33 -7.39
N LYS A 31 9.16 -2.79 -7.59
CA LYS A 31 9.56 -1.47 -7.10
C LYS A 31 10.40 -0.72 -8.12
N CYS A 32 10.34 0.60 -8.06
CA CYS A 32 11.30 1.47 -8.73
C CYS A 32 11.61 2.70 -7.88
N ASP A 33 12.77 3.29 -8.14
CA ASP A 33 13.06 4.66 -7.72
C ASP A 33 12.65 5.61 -8.87
N PHE A 34 12.28 6.85 -8.55
CA PHE A 34 11.96 7.87 -9.55
C PHE A 34 12.44 9.26 -9.12
N GLU A 35 12.68 10.11 -10.11
CA GLU A 35 13.21 11.46 -9.91
C GLU A 35 12.18 12.52 -10.33
N VAL A 36 11.62 13.24 -9.35
CA VAL A 36 10.59 14.26 -9.61
C VAL A 36 11.09 15.35 -10.55
N ASN A 37 12.37 15.73 -10.47
CA ASN A 37 12.97 16.77 -11.32
C ASN A 37 13.09 16.34 -12.81
N GLU A 38 13.06 15.05 -13.07
CA GLU A 38 13.11 14.47 -14.43
C GLU A 38 11.70 14.20 -14.99
N TYR A 39 10.66 14.50 -14.21
CA TYR A 39 9.29 14.33 -14.64
C TYR A 39 8.88 15.33 -15.73
N ARG A 40 8.13 14.84 -16.72
CA ARG A 40 7.43 15.62 -17.75
C ARG A 40 6.14 14.91 -18.12
N ASP A 41 5.10 15.64 -18.49
CA ASP A 41 3.78 15.06 -18.82
C ASP A 41 3.84 14.08 -20.00
N GLU A 42 4.77 14.29 -20.97
CA GLU A 42 4.98 13.40 -22.11
C GLU A 42 5.42 11.99 -21.72
N LEU A 43 5.94 11.80 -20.54
CA LEU A 43 6.33 10.48 -20.02
C LEU A 43 5.13 9.53 -19.85
N PHE A 44 3.94 10.07 -19.64
CA PHE A 44 2.72 9.26 -19.63
C PHE A 44 2.55 8.50 -20.95
N ALA A 45 2.63 9.19 -22.06
CA ALA A 45 2.56 8.58 -23.39
C ALA A 45 3.75 7.64 -23.64
N ALA A 46 4.97 8.04 -23.26
CA ALA A 46 6.17 7.23 -23.43
C ALA A 46 6.11 5.88 -22.69
N TYR A 47 5.47 5.85 -21.51
CA TYR A 47 5.25 4.61 -20.76
C TYR A 47 3.93 3.90 -21.10
N GLY A 48 3.14 4.45 -22.04
CA GLY A 48 1.84 3.91 -22.41
C GLY A 48 0.82 3.95 -21.27
N ILE A 49 0.87 4.97 -20.44
CA ILE A 49 -0.03 5.19 -19.31
C ILE A 49 -0.93 6.38 -19.63
N PRO A 50 -2.27 6.24 -19.58
CA PRO A 50 -3.16 7.37 -19.81
C PRO A 50 -2.96 8.47 -18.76
N PHE A 51 -2.90 9.73 -19.20
CA PHE A 51 -2.89 10.86 -18.27
C PHE A 51 -4.32 11.11 -17.77
N PRO A 52 -4.60 10.95 -16.45
CA PRO A 52 -5.97 11.10 -15.97
C PRO A 52 -6.34 12.57 -15.78
N GLY A 53 -7.55 12.95 -16.14
CA GLY A 53 -8.05 14.32 -15.99
C GLY A 53 -7.99 14.87 -14.56
N SER A 54 -8.02 13.99 -13.56
CA SER A 54 -7.87 14.36 -12.15
C SER A 54 -6.50 14.97 -11.81
N LEU A 55 -5.49 14.76 -12.65
CA LEU A 55 -4.15 15.33 -12.47
C LEU A 55 -3.96 16.70 -13.14
N ASN A 56 -4.93 17.19 -13.92
CA ASN A 56 -4.79 18.48 -14.62
C ASN A 56 -4.40 19.65 -13.72
N LYS A 57 -4.88 19.65 -12.46
CA LYS A 57 -4.58 20.69 -11.46
C LYS A 57 -3.60 20.22 -10.38
N ALA A 58 -3.06 19.01 -10.51
CA ALA A 58 -2.12 18.48 -9.53
C ALA A 58 -0.73 19.11 -9.71
N VAL A 59 -0.01 19.25 -8.61
CA VAL A 59 1.40 19.67 -8.62
C VAL A 59 2.28 18.61 -9.27
N ILE A 60 3.44 19.02 -9.81
CA ILE A 60 4.39 18.14 -10.51
C ILE A 60 4.73 16.89 -9.69
N LYS A 61 5.02 17.07 -8.39
CA LYS A 61 5.29 15.96 -7.48
C LYS A 61 4.19 14.89 -7.54
N ARG A 62 2.91 15.28 -7.42
CA ARG A 62 1.77 14.34 -7.43
C ARG A 62 1.61 13.64 -8.77
N ARG A 63 1.88 14.32 -9.88
CA ARG A 63 1.87 13.72 -11.23
C ARG A 63 2.99 12.68 -11.37
N ALA A 64 4.19 13.00 -10.90
CA ALA A 64 5.36 12.11 -10.90
C ALA A 64 5.10 10.84 -10.08
N GLU A 65 4.60 10.99 -8.85
CA GLU A 65 4.21 9.89 -7.96
C GLU A 65 3.18 8.97 -8.60
N TYR A 66 2.14 9.56 -9.19
CA TYR A 66 1.11 8.79 -9.90
C TYR A 66 1.69 8.01 -11.07
N LEU A 67 2.51 8.66 -11.90
CA LEU A 67 3.13 8.01 -13.05
C LEU A 67 4.03 6.85 -12.62
N ALA A 68 4.88 7.06 -11.61
CA ALA A 68 5.75 6.01 -11.08
C ALA A 68 4.95 4.82 -10.52
N GLY A 69 3.89 5.08 -9.75
CA GLY A 69 2.99 4.05 -9.24
C GLY A 69 2.30 3.26 -10.36
N ARG A 70 1.82 3.94 -11.41
CA ARG A 70 1.20 3.27 -12.57
C ARG A 70 2.22 2.53 -13.43
N PHE A 71 3.46 3.01 -13.51
CA PHE A 71 4.54 2.31 -14.19
C PHE A 71 4.82 0.95 -13.54
N VAL A 72 5.06 0.89 -12.22
CA VAL A 72 5.32 -0.38 -11.54
C VAL A 72 4.12 -1.33 -11.62
N ALA A 73 2.90 -0.81 -11.50
CA ALA A 73 1.68 -1.61 -11.66
C ALA A 73 1.56 -2.20 -13.07
N ARG A 74 1.85 -1.43 -14.11
CA ARG A 74 1.85 -1.93 -15.50
C ARG A 74 2.88 -3.04 -15.70
N GLN A 75 4.07 -2.94 -15.10
CA GLN A 75 5.07 -4.00 -15.21
C GLN A 75 4.61 -5.30 -14.53
N VAL A 76 3.96 -5.18 -13.36
CA VAL A 76 3.36 -6.34 -12.67
C VAL A 76 2.24 -6.96 -13.52
N LEU A 77 1.32 -6.14 -14.05
CA LEU A 77 0.24 -6.63 -14.93
C LEU A 77 0.78 -7.33 -16.16
N ASN A 78 1.79 -6.77 -16.82
CA ASN A 78 2.43 -7.37 -18.00
C ASN A 78 3.03 -8.75 -17.69
N LEU A 79 3.65 -8.91 -16.51
CA LEU A 79 4.23 -10.20 -16.10
C LEU A 79 3.16 -11.23 -15.74
N LEU A 80 1.95 -10.78 -15.38
CA LEU A 80 0.76 -11.60 -15.19
C LEU A 80 -0.04 -11.82 -16.50
N ASP A 81 0.55 -11.51 -17.67
CA ASP A 81 -0.06 -11.58 -19.00
C ASP A 81 -1.32 -10.70 -19.19
N ILE A 82 -1.50 -9.71 -18.35
CA ILE A 82 -2.56 -8.70 -18.46
C ILE A 82 -1.98 -7.47 -19.15
N ARG A 83 -1.98 -7.50 -20.48
CA ARG A 83 -1.38 -6.45 -21.34
C ARG A 83 -2.38 -5.36 -21.65
N ASP A 84 -1.86 -4.13 -21.82
CA ASP A 84 -2.61 -2.95 -22.23
C ASP A 84 -3.85 -2.62 -21.37
N TYR A 85 -3.87 -3.10 -20.12
CA TYR A 85 -4.93 -2.76 -19.17
C TYR A 85 -4.73 -1.34 -18.62
N PRO A 86 -5.69 -0.43 -18.87
CA PRO A 86 -5.61 0.93 -18.37
C PRO A 86 -6.03 0.96 -16.90
N LEU A 87 -5.09 0.71 -15.99
CA LEU A 87 -5.36 0.71 -14.55
C LEU A 87 -5.85 2.10 -14.11
N ALA A 88 -7.15 2.33 -14.24
CA ALA A 88 -7.79 3.60 -13.93
C ALA A 88 -7.85 3.84 -12.41
N THR A 89 -8.21 5.06 -12.06
CA THR A 89 -8.51 5.45 -10.67
C THR A 89 -10.02 5.59 -10.52
N GLY A 90 -10.60 4.91 -9.55
CA GLY A 90 -12.01 5.02 -9.21
C GLY A 90 -12.37 6.38 -8.61
N MET A 91 -13.66 6.62 -8.42
CA MET A 91 -14.18 7.83 -7.78
C MET A 91 -13.72 7.94 -6.32
N ASP A 92 -13.48 6.82 -5.68
CA ASP A 92 -12.91 6.64 -4.35
C ASP A 92 -11.37 6.77 -4.30
N ARG A 93 -10.74 7.08 -5.44
CA ARG A 93 -9.29 7.17 -5.65
C ARG A 93 -8.54 5.82 -5.60
N ALA A 94 -9.22 4.71 -5.39
CA ALA A 94 -8.59 3.39 -5.45
C ALA A 94 -8.26 2.98 -6.90
N PRO A 95 -7.19 2.19 -7.13
CA PRO A 95 -6.93 1.59 -8.43
C PRO A 95 -8.03 0.59 -8.79
N GLN A 96 -8.50 0.64 -10.04
CA GLN A 96 -9.50 -0.31 -10.56
C GLN A 96 -8.78 -1.53 -11.16
N TRP A 97 -8.57 -2.55 -10.36
CA TRP A 97 -7.92 -3.79 -10.79
C TRP A 97 -8.84 -4.63 -11.68
N PRO A 98 -8.27 -5.51 -12.54
CA PRO A 98 -9.03 -6.57 -13.21
C PRO A 98 -9.80 -7.44 -12.21
N THR A 99 -10.95 -7.98 -12.61
CA THR A 99 -11.89 -8.69 -11.71
C THR A 99 -11.28 -9.89 -10.98
N ASN A 100 -10.28 -10.54 -11.59
CA ASN A 100 -9.59 -11.71 -11.04
C ASN A 100 -8.24 -11.39 -10.42
N LEU A 101 -8.00 -10.13 -10.07
CA LEU A 101 -6.74 -9.67 -9.51
C LEU A 101 -6.97 -8.74 -8.33
N ILE A 102 -6.21 -8.94 -7.27
CA ILE A 102 -6.08 -8.01 -6.16
C ILE A 102 -4.70 -7.36 -6.21
N GLY A 103 -4.62 -6.12 -5.79
CA GLY A 103 -3.34 -5.42 -5.78
C GLY A 103 -3.35 -4.16 -4.94
N SER A 104 -2.17 -3.68 -4.66
CA SER A 104 -1.94 -2.44 -3.93
C SER A 104 -0.75 -1.69 -4.51
N ILE A 105 -0.86 -0.36 -4.52
CA ILE A 105 0.19 0.55 -4.95
C ILE A 105 0.49 1.51 -3.81
N SER A 106 1.77 1.73 -3.55
CA SER A 106 2.21 2.82 -2.69
C SER A 106 3.44 3.53 -3.26
N HIS A 107 3.63 4.75 -2.83
CA HIS A 107 4.78 5.56 -3.21
C HIS A 107 5.08 6.58 -2.11
N ASN A 108 6.34 6.91 -1.99
CA ASN A 108 6.80 8.09 -1.27
C ASN A 108 7.45 9.09 -2.26
N ASN A 109 8.29 9.99 -1.76
CA ASN A 109 8.92 11.04 -2.58
C ASN A 109 9.87 10.53 -3.67
N GLN A 110 10.39 9.29 -3.58
CA GLN A 110 11.48 8.77 -4.41
C GLN A 110 11.25 7.36 -4.91
N ARG A 111 10.28 6.63 -4.35
CA ARG A 111 10.07 5.21 -4.62
C ARG A 111 8.61 4.89 -4.83
N ALA A 112 8.33 4.01 -5.77
CA ALA A 112 7.01 3.44 -5.99
C ALA A 112 7.07 1.92 -5.92
N LEU A 113 6.03 1.32 -5.33
CA LEU A 113 5.86 -0.12 -5.17
C LEU A 113 4.48 -0.53 -5.67
N CYS A 114 4.41 -1.76 -6.17
CA CYS A 114 3.16 -2.42 -6.49
C CYS A 114 3.26 -3.89 -6.12
N ALA A 115 2.28 -4.39 -5.39
CA ALA A 115 2.05 -5.81 -5.19
C ALA A 115 0.72 -6.19 -5.84
N ALA A 116 0.67 -7.33 -6.55
CA ALA A 116 -0.56 -7.87 -7.10
C ALA A 116 -0.51 -9.38 -7.18
N GLN A 117 -1.69 -10.01 -7.05
CA GLN A 117 -1.87 -11.45 -7.09
C GLN A 117 -3.14 -11.79 -7.85
N MET A 118 -3.05 -12.82 -8.71
CA MET A 118 -4.24 -13.44 -9.28
C MET A 118 -5.02 -14.14 -8.18
N ILE A 119 -6.34 -14.00 -8.21
CA ILE A 119 -7.26 -14.72 -7.34
C ILE A 119 -8.06 -15.71 -8.16
N GLU A 120 -8.24 -16.92 -7.62
CA GLU A 120 -9.17 -17.88 -8.20
C GLU A 120 -10.60 -17.31 -8.13
N PRO A 121 -11.42 -17.58 -9.15
CA PRO A 121 -12.85 -17.27 -9.08
C PRO A 121 -13.43 -17.86 -7.80
N ARG A 122 -14.18 -17.09 -7.03
CA ARG A 122 -14.79 -17.55 -5.78
C ARG A 122 -15.60 -18.82 -6.02
N GLY A 123 -15.02 -19.97 -5.67
CA GLY A 123 -15.76 -21.21 -5.51
C GLY A 123 -16.52 -21.19 -4.18
N VAL A 124 -17.55 -22.03 -4.05
CA VAL A 124 -18.52 -22.04 -2.96
C VAL A 124 -17.92 -22.26 -1.54
N GLU A 125 -16.64 -22.58 -1.42
CA GLU A 125 -15.99 -22.92 -0.14
C GLU A 125 -14.83 -22.00 0.28
N SER A 126 -14.52 -20.93 -0.44
CA SER A 126 -13.40 -20.05 -0.09
C SER A 126 -13.86 -18.88 0.78
N SER A 127 -13.79 -19.05 2.09
CA SER A 127 -13.92 -17.99 3.10
C SER A 127 -12.64 -17.18 3.29
N THR A 128 -11.64 -17.33 2.41
CA THR A 128 -10.37 -16.62 2.51
C THR A 128 -10.51 -15.20 1.97
N LEU A 129 -10.26 -14.25 2.82
CA LEU A 129 -10.11 -12.84 2.45
C LEU A 129 -8.90 -12.68 1.54
N HIS A 130 -9.15 -12.11 0.37
CA HIS A 130 -8.11 -11.81 -0.59
C HIS A 130 -7.90 -10.31 -0.68
N GLY A 131 -7.26 -9.72 0.34
CA GLY A 131 -6.87 -8.32 0.36
C GLY A 131 -5.36 -8.17 0.40
N ILE A 132 -4.80 -7.27 -0.40
CA ILE A 132 -3.40 -6.86 -0.34
C ILE A 132 -3.36 -5.38 0.02
N GLY A 133 -2.63 -5.07 1.08
CA GLY A 133 -2.27 -3.71 1.43
C GLY A 133 -0.76 -3.55 1.45
N LEU A 134 -0.28 -2.56 0.73
CA LEU A 134 1.13 -2.22 0.65
C LEU A 134 1.29 -0.74 0.91
N ASP A 135 2.23 -0.39 1.78
CA ASP A 135 2.56 1.00 2.01
C ASP A 135 4.07 1.22 2.15
N ILE A 136 4.51 2.42 1.82
CA ILE A 136 5.88 2.88 1.97
C ILE A 136 5.88 4.34 2.37
N GLU A 137 6.54 4.64 3.48
CA GLU A 137 6.63 5.98 4.00
C GLU A 137 8.09 6.43 4.20
N SER A 138 8.30 7.71 4.12
CA SER A 138 9.54 8.34 4.61
C SER A 138 9.41 8.57 6.11
N HIS A 139 10.51 8.43 6.84
CA HIS A 139 10.49 8.68 8.29
C HIS A 139 9.91 10.06 8.59
N ILE A 140 8.92 10.10 9.46
CA ILE A 140 8.33 11.32 9.97
C ILE A 140 9.39 12.04 10.80
N ALA A 141 9.56 13.36 10.60
CA ALA A 141 10.46 14.15 11.44
C ALA A 141 10.00 14.14 12.91
N GLU A 142 10.94 14.20 13.85
CA GLU A 142 10.65 14.03 15.28
C GLU A 142 9.63 15.05 15.79
N GLU A 143 9.83 16.33 15.46
CA GLU A 143 8.89 17.40 15.85
C GLU A 143 7.50 17.15 15.27
N LYS A 144 7.44 16.71 14.00
CA LYS A 144 6.17 16.41 13.35
C LYS A 144 5.47 15.22 13.97
N ALA A 145 6.22 14.19 14.36
CA ALA A 145 5.66 13.01 15.02
C ALA A 145 4.96 13.38 16.35
N GLN A 146 5.54 14.31 17.12
CA GLN A 146 4.94 14.81 18.36
C GLN A 146 3.66 15.64 18.13
N GLU A 147 3.51 16.25 16.97
CA GLU A 147 2.31 17.03 16.63
C GLU A 147 1.13 16.16 16.17
N ILE A 148 1.42 15.04 15.46
CA ILE A 148 0.37 14.32 14.72
C ILE A 148 0.03 12.95 15.31
N TRP A 149 0.77 12.43 16.27
CA TRP A 149 0.61 11.06 16.76
C TRP A 149 -0.82 10.74 17.23
N SER A 150 -1.50 11.68 17.91
CA SER A 150 -2.85 11.49 18.44
C SER A 150 -3.94 11.31 17.37
N GLY A 151 -3.65 11.66 16.13
CA GLY A 151 -4.50 11.35 14.97
C GLY A 151 -4.21 9.99 14.34
N ILE A 152 -3.15 9.29 14.78
CA ILE A 152 -2.69 8.03 14.19
C ILE A 152 -2.83 6.87 15.18
N ILE A 153 -2.50 7.10 16.46
CA ILE A 153 -2.44 6.08 17.50
C ILE A 153 -3.16 6.53 18.78
N SER A 154 -3.58 5.56 19.60
CA SER A 154 -4.14 5.81 20.92
C SER A 154 -3.05 6.06 21.98
N ASP A 155 -3.46 6.49 23.18
CA ASP A 155 -2.54 6.66 24.32
C ASP A 155 -1.87 5.34 24.74
N GLU A 156 -2.57 4.21 24.61
CA GLU A 156 -2.00 2.88 24.89
C GLU A 156 -0.93 2.52 23.84
N GLU A 157 -1.20 2.76 22.56
CA GLU A 157 -0.21 2.57 21.50
C GLU A 157 0.98 3.51 21.67
N TYR A 158 0.74 4.77 22.03
CA TYR A 158 1.82 5.72 22.36
C TYR A 158 2.74 5.18 23.45
N SER A 159 2.16 4.68 24.54
CA SER A 159 2.92 4.09 25.65
C SER A 159 3.73 2.85 25.21
N LEU A 160 3.14 2.01 24.34
CA LEU A 160 3.81 0.86 23.75
C LEU A 160 5.02 1.28 22.89
N LEU A 161 4.86 2.29 22.04
CA LEU A 161 5.94 2.75 21.16
C LEU A 161 7.08 3.43 21.93
N GLN A 162 6.77 4.16 22.99
CA GLN A 162 7.79 4.79 23.85
C GLN A 162 8.67 3.77 24.57
N GLN A 163 8.17 2.58 24.85
CA GLN A 163 8.91 1.48 25.48
C GLN A 163 9.62 0.58 24.46
N GLY A 164 9.37 0.80 23.18
CA GLY A 164 9.93 0.00 22.10
C GLY A 164 11.40 0.32 21.79
N PRO A 165 12.05 -0.48 20.94
CA PRO A 165 13.47 -0.36 20.63
C PRO A 165 13.81 0.74 19.61
N LEU A 166 12.81 1.37 18.99
CA LEU A 166 12.99 2.42 17.99
C LEU A 166 12.77 3.82 18.56
N PRO A 167 13.43 4.85 18.00
CA PRO A 167 13.00 6.23 18.22
C PRO A 167 11.52 6.40 17.90
N PHE A 168 10.81 7.20 18.69
CA PHE A 168 9.34 7.32 18.59
C PHE A 168 8.85 7.67 17.19
N ASN A 169 9.49 8.62 16.51
CA ASN A 169 9.14 9.02 15.16
C ASN A 169 9.27 7.88 14.14
N GLN A 170 10.27 7.01 14.30
CA GLN A 170 10.43 5.83 13.44
C GLN A 170 9.37 4.78 13.74
N ALA A 171 9.10 4.52 15.02
CA ALA A 171 8.04 3.61 15.45
C ALA A 171 6.66 4.10 14.98
N LEU A 172 6.37 5.39 15.13
CA LEU A 172 5.14 6.01 14.63
C LEU A 172 5.02 5.88 13.10
N THR A 173 6.12 6.08 12.37
CA THR A 173 6.12 5.90 10.90
C THR A 173 5.76 4.46 10.51
N LEU A 174 6.32 3.46 11.19
CA LEU A 174 5.98 2.04 10.95
C LEU A 174 4.50 1.75 11.22
N VAL A 175 3.97 2.24 12.34
CA VAL A 175 2.56 2.03 12.67
C VAL A 175 1.63 2.75 11.70
N PHE A 176 1.97 3.97 11.30
CA PHE A 176 1.24 4.70 10.27
C PHE A 176 1.18 3.90 8.96
N SER A 177 2.33 3.44 8.48
CA SER A 177 2.43 2.65 7.26
C SER A 177 1.69 1.29 7.38
N ALA A 178 1.74 0.64 8.54
CA ALA A 178 0.98 -0.60 8.80
C ALA A 178 -0.55 -0.36 8.75
N LYS A 179 -1.03 0.75 9.35
CA LYS A 179 -2.46 1.12 9.31
C LYS A 179 -2.92 1.52 7.90
N GLU A 180 -2.08 2.23 7.13
CA GLU A 180 -2.32 2.51 5.71
C GLU A 180 -2.41 1.21 4.89
N SER A 181 -1.51 0.26 5.14
CA SER A 181 -1.54 -1.06 4.51
C SER A 181 -2.83 -1.80 4.83
N LEU A 182 -3.26 -1.80 6.10
CA LEU A 182 -4.53 -2.40 6.50
C LEU A 182 -5.71 -1.74 5.77
N PHE A 183 -5.75 -0.41 5.72
CA PHE A 183 -6.79 0.32 5.00
C PHE A 183 -6.85 -0.11 3.51
N LYS A 184 -5.70 -0.14 2.83
CA LYS A 184 -5.61 -0.54 1.42
C LYS A 184 -6.03 -2.00 1.18
N ALA A 185 -5.84 -2.88 2.15
CA ALA A 185 -6.26 -4.28 2.06
C ALA A 185 -7.77 -4.46 2.28
N VAL A 186 -8.36 -3.71 3.20
CA VAL A 186 -9.73 -3.88 3.69
C VAL A 186 -10.74 -3.05 2.89
N TYR A 187 -10.38 -1.81 2.54
CA TYR A 187 -11.29 -0.87 1.89
C TYR A 187 -11.93 -1.40 0.59
N PRO A 188 -11.19 -2.03 -0.35
CA PRO A 188 -11.78 -2.53 -1.60
C PRO A 188 -12.90 -3.55 -1.41
N GLN A 189 -12.92 -4.24 -0.27
CA GLN A 189 -13.89 -5.28 0.04
C GLN A 189 -15.01 -4.77 0.95
N SER A 190 -14.69 -3.90 1.90
CA SER A 190 -15.67 -3.33 2.83
C SER A 190 -16.50 -2.21 2.20
N GLY A 191 -15.93 -1.45 1.26
CA GLY A 191 -16.50 -0.23 0.72
C GLY A 191 -16.69 0.87 1.78
N ARG A 192 -16.12 0.68 2.98
CA ARG A 192 -16.30 1.60 4.11
C ARG A 192 -14.97 2.18 4.56
N TYR A 193 -14.95 3.50 4.67
CA TYR A 193 -13.83 4.22 5.23
C TYR A 193 -13.76 3.99 6.75
N PHE A 194 -12.56 3.84 7.27
CA PHE A 194 -12.26 3.86 8.70
C PHE A 194 -10.97 4.64 8.95
N ASP A 195 -10.89 5.26 10.12
CA ASP A 195 -9.78 6.14 10.48
C ASP A 195 -8.66 5.36 11.18
N PHE A 196 -7.47 5.95 11.28
CA PHE A 196 -6.30 5.34 11.94
C PHE A 196 -6.58 4.89 13.37
N ILE A 197 -7.32 5.70 14.14
CA ILE A 197 -7.69 5.38 15.52
C ILE A 197 -8.72 4.25 15.63
N GLU A 198 -9.35 3.85 14.52
CA GLU A 198 -10.29 2.72 14.44
C GLU A 198 -9.58 1.39 14.13
N ALA A 199 -8.24 1.41 14.02
CA ALA A 199 -7.38 0.24 13.99
C ALA A 199 -6.28 0.37 15.05
N ARG A 200 -6.06 -0.65 15.86
CA ARG A 200 -5.10 -0.63 16.97
C ARG A 200 -3.95 -1.59 16.72
N LEU A 201 -2.72 -1.13 16.95
CA LEU A 201 -1.55 -2.00 16.99
C LEU A 201 -1.59 -2.84 18.27
N LEU A 202 -1.56 -4.16 18.11
CA LEU A 202 -1.44 -5.11 19.22
C LEU A 202 0.03 -5.45 19.51
N SER A 203 0.80 -5.68 18.46
CA SER A 203 2.21 -6.04 18.58
C SER A 203 2.98 -5.72 17.31
N TYR A 204 4.30 -5.57 17.41
CA TYR A 204 5.22 -5.56 16.28
C TYR A 204 6.57 -6.15 16.68
N SER A 205 7.29 -6.70 15.72
CA SER A 205 8.61 -7.29 15.93
C SER A 205 9.56 -6.87 14.81
N LEU A 206 10.63 -6.19 15.17
CA LEU A 206 11.68 -5.82 14.20
C LEU A 206 12.53 -7.02 13.76
N VAL A 207 12.58 -8.08 14.59
CA VAL A 207 13.36 -9.29 14.29
C VAL A 207 12.70 -10.11 13.19
N SER A 208 11.38 -10.33 13.30
CA SER A 208 10.62 -11.07 12.30
C SER A 208 10.05 -10.17 11.20
N GLY A 209 10.05 -8.86 11.39
CA GLY A 209 9.43 -7.90 10.48
C GLY A 209 7.90 -7.89 10.53
N ASN A 210 7.30 -8.54 11.53
CA ASN A 210 5.84 -8.73 11.61
C ASN A 210 5.17 -7.68 12.48
N PHE A 211 3.90 -7.42 12.18
CA PHE A 211 3.00 -6.64 13.05
C PHE A 211 1.62 -7.30 13.14
N GLU A 212 0.87 -6.95 14.17
CA GLU A 212 -0.51 -7.35 14.34
C GLU A 212 -1.37 -6.12 14.64
N LEU A 213 -2.43 -5.95 13.85
CA LEU A 213 -3.42 -4.87 14.00
C LEU A 213 -4.79 -5.45 14.29
N GLN A 214 -5.57 -4.78 15.13
CA GLN A 214 -6.96 -5.10 15.41
C GLN A 214 -7.88 -3.99 14.92
N LEU A 215 -8.91 -4.35 14.14
CA LEU A 215 -9.96 -3.43 13.76
C LEU A 215 -10.88 -3.18 14.95
N LEU A 216 -11.09 -1.92 15.31
CA LEU A 216 -11.94 -1.53 16.44
C LEU A 216 -13.39 -1.24 16.00
N ARG A 217 -13.60 -0.97 14.71
CA ARG A 217 -14.89 -0.66 14.12
C ARG A 217 -15.45 -1.85 13.36
N HIS A 218 -16.76 -2.09 13.48
CA HIS A 218 -17.47 -3.00 12.58
C HIS A 218 -17.70 -2.32 11.23
N LEU A 219 -17.17 -2.89 10.17
CA LEU A 219 -17.37 -2.40 8.80
C LEU A 219 -18.48 -3.16 8.08
N ASN A 220 -18.44 -4.49 8.11
CA ASN A 220 -19.45 -5.42 7.60
C ASN A 220 -19.25 -6.80 8.24
N ASP A 221 -20.00 -7.80 7.82
CA ASP A 221 -19.95 -9.16 8.40
C ASP A 221 -18.58 -9.84 8.16
N GLU A 222 -17.87 -9.49 7.10
CA GLU A 222 -16.51 -9.99 6.85
C GLU A 222 -15.46 -9.25 7.69
N PHE A 223 -15.73 -8.02 8.11
CA PHE A 223 -14.83 -7.16 8.88
C PHE A 223 -15.49 -6.68 10.17
N PRO A 224 -15.76 -7.58 11.12
CA PRO A 224 -16.31 -7.19 12.43
C PRO A 224 -15.27 -6.48 13.29
N ALA A 225 -15.73 -5.66 14.22
CA ALA A 225 -14.88 -5.16 15.29
C ALA A 225 -14.23 -6.32 16.05
N GLY A 226 -12.98 -6.15 16.43
CA GLY A 226 -12.17 -7.19 17.08
C GLY A 226 -11.38 -8.09 16.11
N ARG A 227 -11.64 -8.00 14.79
CA ARG A 227 -10.87 -8.78 13.81
C ARG A 227 -9.40 -8.36 13.82
N CYS A 228 -8.49 -9.35 13.87
CA CYS A 228 -7.05 -9.13 13.80
C CYS A 228 -6.49 -9.40 12.41
N PHE A 229 -5.43 -8.68 12.08
CA PHE A 229 -4.69 -8.74 10.82
C PHE A 229 -3.20 -8.73 11.13
N SER A 230 -2.45 -9.55 10.43
CA SER A 230 -0.98 -9.58 10.53
C SER A 230 -0.32 -9.25 9.19
N GLY A 231 0.84 -8.65 9.26
CA GLY A 231 1.68 -8.30 8.12
C GLY A 231 3.16 -8.40 8.47
#